data_892c111b1333b53a7a1a99cd67bb8e32
#
_entry.id   892c111b1333b53a7a1a99cd67bb8e32
#
_cell.length_a   1.000
_cell.length_b   1.000
_cell.length_c   1.000
_cell.angle_alpha   90.00
_cell.angle_beta   90.00
_cell.angle_gamma   90.00
#
_symmetry.space_group_name_H-M   'P 1'
#
loop_
_entity.id
_entity.type
_entity.pdbx_description
1 polymer ?
#
loop_
_entity_poly.entity_id
_entity_poly.type
_entity_poly.pdbx_seq_one_letter_code
_entity_poly.pdbx_strand_id
1 'polypeptide(L)'
;MPEHVSFDSEADLIRIRVWGANTIGDWDSSKAQALQLVELHGVPQLLVDVRDGESAPSILEIFEFGAQWPHHIRTAVLLGQKNREQHQFLETVALNRAKQLRVFDDEQQALAWLRRPPRSIQADT
;
A
#
# COMPACT_ATOMS: atom_id res chain seq x y z
N MET A 1 -9.33 -0.26 16.57
CA MET A 1 -9.18 -0.41 15.12
C MET A 1 -7.95 -1.23 14.85
N PRO A 2 -8.02 -2.26 14.01
CA PRO A 2 -6.88 -3.14 13.77
C PRO A 2 -5.89 -2.55 12.75
N GLU A 3 -5.47 -1.33 12.99
CA GLU A 3 -4.52 -0.66 12.11
C GLU A 3 -3.79 0.44 12.84
N HIS A 4 -2.59 0.75 12.37
CA HIS A 4 -1.80 1.84 12.90
C HIS A 4 -1.13 2.56 11.72
N VAL A 5 -1.33 3.85 11.62
CA VAL A 5 -0.80 4.68 10.54
C VAL A 5 0.14 5.72 11.15
N SER A 6 1.37 5.77 10.67
CA SER A 6 2.37 6.68 11.23
C SER A 6 3.37 7.12 10.18
N PHE A 7 4.08 8.21 10.46
CA PHE A 7 5.19 8.67 9.64
C PHE A 7 6.49 8.10 10.18
N ASP A 8 7.29 7.49 9.32
CA ASP A 8 8.59 6.96 9.68
C ASP A 8 9.65 7.93 9.16
N SER A 9 10.23 8.73 10.08
CA SER A 9 11.17 9.77 9.70
C SER A 9 12.51 9.20 9.23
N GLU A 10 12.88 8.01 9.69
CA GLU A 10 14.14 7.41 9.26
C GLU A 10 14.06 6.90 7.84
N ALA A 11 12.96 6.26 7.49
CA ALA A 11 12.76 5.72 6.14
C ALA A 11 12.12 6.74 5.20
N ASP A 12 11.62 7.85 5.73
CA ASP A 12 10.99 8.92 4.98
C ASP A 12 9.79 8.41 4.19
N LEU A 13 8.90 7.73 4.90
CA LEU A 13 7.69 7.17 4.31
C LEU A 13 6.59 7.07 5.35
N ILE A 14 5.37 6.78 4.90
CA ILE A 14 4.24 6.55 5.78
C ILE A 14 4.10 5.03 5.95
N ARG A 15 3.98 4.57 7.19
CA ARG A 15 3.79 3.16 7.50
C ARG A 15 2.35 2.92 7.91
N ILE A 16 1.77 1.86 7.36
CA ILE A 16 0.47 1.35 7.78
C ILE A 16 0.67 -0.08 8.20
N ARG A 17 0.34 -0.40 9.46
CA ARG A 17 0.39 -1.76 9.95
C ARG A 17 -1.02 -2.23 10.22
N VAL A 18 -1.36 -3.40 9.71
CA VAL A 18 -2.71 -3.95 9.79
C VAL A 18 -2.65 -5.31 10.44
N TRP A 19 -3.60 -5.61 11.32
CA TRP A 19 -3.67 -6.93 11.96
C TRP A 19 -5.12 -7.33 12.13
N GLY A 20 -5.35 -8.65 12.33
CA GLY A 20 -6.70 -9.18 12.54
C GLY A 20 -7.57 -9.10 11.31
N ALA A 21 -8.88 -9.09 11.53
CA ALA A 21 -9.86 -9.04 10.45
C ALA A 21 -10.12 -7.59 10.05
N ASN A 22 -10.14 -7.34 8.76
CA ASN A 22 -10.31 -5.99 8.23
C ASN A 22 -11.45 -5.93 7.24
N THR A 23 -12.22 -4.82 7.30
CA THR A 23 -13.29 -4.54 6.37
C THR A 23 -12.81 -3.49 5.37
N ILE A 24 -13.62 -3.26 4.32
CA ILE A 24 -13.30 -2.20 3.38
C ILE A 24 -13.35 -0.82 4.09
N GLY A 25 -14.21 -0.68 5.10
CA GLY A 25 -14.23 0.56 5.88
C GLY A 25 -12.92 0.80 6.61
N ASP A 26 -12.29 -0.26 7.12
CA ASP A 26 -10.97 -0.15 7.75
C ASP A 26 -9.93 0.29 6.73
N TRP A 27 -9.97 -0.27 5.53
CA TRP A 27 -9.05 0.10 4.45
C TRP A 27 -9.23 1.56 4.06
N ASP A 28 -10.48 2.00 3.93
CA ASP A 28 -10.77 3.39 3.57
C ASP A 28 -10.30 4.35 4.66
N SER A 29 -10.46 3.98 5.91
CA SER A 29 -10.00 4.78 7.05
C SER A 29 -8.47 4.89 7.05
N SER A 30 -7.77 3.78 6.85
CA SER A 30 -6.30 3.79 6.79
C SER A 30 -5.82 4.63 5.62
N LYS A 31 -6.48 4.52 4.47
CA LYS A 31 -6.12 5.32 3.30
C LYS A 31 -6.27 6.81 3.59
N ALA A 32 -7.39 7.21 4.19
CA ALA A 32 -7.62 8.61 4.50
C ALA A 32 -6.55 9.16 5.45
N GLN A 33 -6.21 8.41 6.50
CA GLN A 33 -5.17 8.82 7.44
C GLN A 33 -3.81 8.92 6.76
N ALA A 34 -3.50 7.94 5.92
CA ALA A 34 -2.22 7.92 5.21
C ALA A 34 -2.08 9.11 4.28
N LEU A 35 -3.15 9.44 3.56
CA LEU A 35 -3.11 10.57 2.63
C LEU A 35 -2.91 11.90 3.37
N GLN A 36 -3.48 12.04 4.56
CA GLN A 36 -3.24 13.22 5.36
C GLN A 36 -1.77 13.35 5.75
N LEU A 37 -1.14 12.24 6.13
CA LEU A 37 0.28 12.25 6.49
C LEU A 37 1.17 12.48 5.28
N VAL A 38 0.81 11.94 4.13
CA VAL A 38 1.52 12.19 2.89
C VAL A 38 1.56 13.70 2.62
N GLU A 39 0.41 14.35 2.76
CA GLU A 39 0.33 15.78 2.51
C GLU A 39 1.11 16.57 3.54
N LEU A 40 0.98 16.19 4.81
CA LEU A 40 1.64 16.89 5.89
C LEU A 40 3.16 16.81 5.79
N HIS A 41 3.71 15.66 5.44
CA HIS A 41 5.15 15.43 5.42
C HIS A 41 5.77 15.51 4.03
N GLY A 42 4.95 15.60 2.99
CA GLY A 42 5.46 15.69 1.61
C GLY A 42 6.15 14.42 1.12
N VAL A 43 5.72 13.25 1.60
CA VAL A 43 6.35 11.97 1.22
C VAL A 43 5.31 11.09 0.52
N PRO A 44 5.37 10.94 -0.80
CA PRO A 44 4.36 10.17 -1.55
C PRO A 44 4.67 8.67 -1.57
N GLN A 45 5.06 8.10 -0.44
CA GLN A 45 5.46 6.70 -0.34
C GLN A 45 4.82 6.05 0.87
N LEU A 46 4.23 4.88 0.64
CA LEU A 46 3.59 4.11 1.70
C LEU A 46 4.18 2.72 1.79
N LEU A 47 4.37 2.22 3.01
CA LEU A 47 4.68 0.83 3.25
C LEU A 47 3.54 0.25 4.08
N VAL A 48 2.79 -0.68 3.49
CA VAL A 48 1.62 -1.28 4.12
C VAL A 48 1.98 -2.70 4.55
N ASP A 49 1.99 -2.95 5.86
CA ASP A 49 2.35 -4.25 6.42
C ASP A 49 1.08 -5.00 6.78
N VAL A 50 0.73 -6.01 5.97
CA VAL A 50 -0.46 -6.83 6.20
C VAL A 50 -0.09 -8.24 6.64
N ARG A 51 1.14 -8.44 7.11
CA ARG A 51 1.60 -9.78 7.48
C ARG A 51 0.78 -10.39 8.60
N ASP A 52 0.23 -9.58 9.48
CA ASP A 52 -0.58 -10.05 10.61
C ASP A 52 -2.07 -9.95 10.34
N GLY A 53 -2.49 -9.62 9.12
CA GLY A 53 -3.89 -9.58 8.76
C GLY A 53 -4.45 -10.99 8.61
N GLU A 54 -5.69 -11.19 9.07
CA GLU A 54 -6.30 -12.51 9.05
C GLU A 54 -7.37 -12.66 7.98
N SER A 55 -7.94 -11.56 7.53
CA SER A 55 -8.93 -11.60 6.47
C SER A 55 -8.86 -10.31 5.69
N ALA A 56 -9.50 -10.30 4.54
CA ALA A 56 -9.51 -9.15 3.65
C ALA A 56 -10.92 -8.91 3.15
N PRO A 57 -11.20 -7.72 2.59
CA PRO A 57 -12.51 -7.45 1.97
C PRO A 57 -12.78 -8.37 0.80
N SER A 58 -14.00 -8.31 0.27
CA SER A 58 -14.40 -9.12 -0.87
C SER A 58 -13.64 -8.70 -2.13
N ILE A 59 -13.64 -9.58 -3.12
CA ILE A 59 -12.97 -9.31 -4.39
C ILE A 59 -13.49 -8.05 -5.06
N LEU A 60 -14.81 -7.84 -5.03
CA LEU A 60 -15.39 -6.66 -5.65
C LEU A 60 -14.95 -5.37 -4.92
N GLU A 61 -14.94 -5.43 -3.59
CA GLU A 61 -14.50 -4.27 -2.80
C GLU A 61 -13.03 -3.95 -3.07
N ILE A 62 -12.19 -4.98 -3.18
CA ILE A 62 -10.78 -4.79 -3.47
C ILE A 62 -10.59 -4.20 -4.86
N PHE A 63 -11.38 -4.65 -5.83
CA PHE A 63 -11.33 -4.12 -7.18
C PHE A 63 -11.60 -2.61 -7.19
N GLU A 64 -12.67 -2.20 -6.51
CA GLU A 64 -13.03 -0.78 -6.47
C GLU A 64 -11.99 0.05 -5.74
N PHE A 65 -11.46 -0.50 -4.65
CA PHE A 65 -10.45 0.19 -3.87
C PHE A 65 -9.19 0.43 -4.69
N GLY A 66 -8.72 -0.60 -5.39
CA GLY A 66 -7.52 -0.50 -6.21
C GLY A 66 -7.69 0.42 -7.40
N ALA A 67 -8.88 0.41 -8.01
CA ALA A 67 -9.17 1.26 -9.16
C ALA A 67 -9.13 2.74 -8.79
N GLN A 68 -9.39 3.07 -7.52
CA GLN A 68 -9.42 4.46 -7.06
C GLN A 68 -8.14 4.86 -6.34
N TRP A 69 -7.11 4.02 -6.35
CA TRP A 69 -5.86 4.33 -5.67
C TRP A 69 -5.17 5.52 -6.34
N PRO A 70 -4.61 6.47 -5.57
CA PRO A 70 -3.96 7.65 -6.17
C PRO A 70 -2.75 7.28 -7.02
N HIS A 71 -2.62 7.91 -8.18
CA HIS A 71 -1.54 7.64 -9.12
C HIS A 71 -0.17 8.05 -8.61
N HIS A 72 -0.13 9.12 -7.81
CA HIS A 72 1.13 9.74 -7.42
C HIS A 72 1.75 9.11 -6.17
N ILE A 73 1.08 8.12 -5.58
CA ILE A 73 1.55 7.51 -4.34
C ILE A 73 2.11 6.12 -4.63
N ARG A 74 3.38 5.94 -4.28
CA ARG A 74 4.05 4.67 -4.45
C ARG A 74 3.82 3.82 -3.21
N THR A 75 3.24 2.65 -3.39
CA THR A 75 2.81 1.82 -2.28
C THR A 75 3.40 0.43 -2.37
N ALA A 76 4.13 0.01 -1.34
CA ALA A 76 4.61 -1.35 -1.19
C ALA A 76 3.78 -2.06 -0.14
N VAL A 77 3.35 -3.27 -0.42
CA VAL A 77 2.54 -4.07 0.50
C VAL A 77 3.33 -5.30 0.90
N LEU A 78 3.53 -5.49 2.22
CA LEU A 78 4.20 -6.67 2.76
C LEU A 78 3.16 -7.74 3.02
N LEU A 79 3.27 -8.87 2.32
CA LEU A 79 2.25 -9.92 2.33
C LEU A 79 2.39 -10.86 3.51
N GLY A 80 1.23 -11.30 4.04
CA GLY A 80 1.17 -12.42 4.96
C GLY A 80 0.72 -13.68 4.23
N GLN A 81 0.50 -14.75 4.98
CA GLN A 81 0.08 -16.01 4.40
C GLN A 81 -1.42 -16.07 4.17
N LYS A 82 -2.19 -15.49 5.09
CA LYS A 82 -3.63 -15.73 5.10
C LYS A 82 -4.40 -14.94 4.05
N ASN A 83 -3.87 -13.78 3.64
CA ASN A 83 -4.58 -12.93 2.69
C ASN A 83 -3.74 -12.62 1.46
N ARG A 84 -2.82 -13.51 1.13
CA ARG A 84 -1.87 -13.30 0.04
C ARG A 84 -2.57 -13.12 -1.31
N GLU A 85 -3.53 -13.98 -1.61
CA GLU A 85 -4.19 -13.93 -2.91
C GLU A 85 -4.97 -12.63 -3.09
N GLN A 86 -5.64 -12.18 -2.03
CA GLN A 86 -6.41 -10.95 -2.10
C GLN A 86 -5.53 -9.75 -2.41
N HIS A 87 -4.35 -9.68 -1.78
CA HIS A 87 -3.45 -8.56 -2.01
C HIS A 87 -2.75 -8.67 -3.35
N GLN A 88 -2.49 -9.89 -3.84
CA GLN A 88 -1.96 -10.06 -5.19
C GLN A 88 -2.98 -9.62 -6.23
N PHE A 89 -4.27 -9.87 -5.97
CA PHE A 89 -5.32 -9.36 -6.84
C PHE A 89 -5.36 -7.83 -6.83
N LEU A 90 -5.18 -7.22 -5.66
CA LEU A 90 -5.11 -5.76 -5.55
C LEU A 90 -3.97 -5.21 -6.40
N GLU A 91 -2.80 -5.86 -6.37
CA GLU A 91 -1.68 -5.45 -7.19
C GLU A 91 -2.03 -5.50 -8.68
N THR A 92 -2.70 -6.57 -9.11
CA THR A 92 -3.10 -6.72 -10.50
C THR A 92 -4.04 -5.59 -10.92
N VAL A 93 -5.03 -5.29 -10.09
CA VAL A 93 -5.96 -4.20 -10.38
C VAL A 93 -5.23 -2.87 -10.51
N ALA A 94 -4.34 -2.60 -9.56
CA ALA A 94 -3.60 -1.34 -9.54
C ALA A 94 -2.71 -1.20 -10.78
N LEU A 95 -2.00 -2.27 -11.14
CA LEU A 95 -1.14 -2.24 -12.32
C LEU A 95 -1.93 -2.00 -13.60
N ASN A 96 -3.10 -2.61 -13.71
CA ASN A 96 -3.96 -2.42 -14.88
C ASN A 96 -4.49 -0.99 -14.99
N ARG A 97 -4.42 -0.23 -13.92
CA ARG A 97 -4.84 1.16 -13.88
C ARG A 97 -3.66 2.12 -13.79
N ALA A 98 -2.46 1.63 -14.06
CA ALA A 98 -1.23 2.42 -14.02
C ALA A 98 -0.95 3.03 -12.65
N LYS A 99 -1.38 2.37 -11.58
CA LYS A 99 -1.06 2.79 -10.22
C LYS A 99 0.28 2.19 -9.80
N GLN A 100 0.94 2.83 -8.83
CA GLN A 100 2.25 2.38 -8.35
C GLN A 100 2.08 1.58 -7.07
N LEU A 101 1.60 0.35 -7.19
CA LEU A 101 1.40 -0.53 -6.04
C LEU A 101 1.99 -1.89 -6.33
N ARG A 102 2.86 -2.39 -5.45
CA ARG A 102 3.47 -3.71 -5.61
C ARG A 102 3.47 -4.45 -4.30
N VAL A 103 3.40 -5.79 -4.38
CA VAL A 103 3.43 -6.65 -3.21
C VAL A 103 4.82 -7.27 -3.06
N PHE A 104 5.22 -7.51 -1.81
CA PHE A 104 6.54 -8.05 -1.50
C PHE A 104 6.44 -9.03 -0.34
N ASP A 105 7.35 -10.00 -0.30
CA ASP A 105 7.47 -10.92 0.81
C ASP A 105 8.52 -10.46 1.82
N ASP A 106 9.36 -9.51 1.44
CA ASP A 106 10.51 -9.10 2.24
C ASP A 106 10.53 -7.58 2.37
N GLU A 107 10.67 -7.09 3.60
CA GLU A 107 10.65 -5.66 3.86
C GLU A 107 11.82 -4.94 3.19
N GLN A 108 12.98 -5.56 3.14
CA GLN A 108 14.14 -4.92 2.51
C GLN A 108 13.92 -4.68 1.02
N GLN A 109 13.30 -5.64 0.35
CA GLN A 109 12.97 -5.47 -1.06
C GLN A 109 11.92 -4.39 -1.26
N ALA A 110 10.95 -4.33 -0.35
CA ALA A 110 9.91 -3.30 -0.42
C ALA A 110 10.52 -1.91 -0.27
N LEU A 111 11.39 -1.74 0.72
CA LEU A 111 12.05 -0.45 0.94
C LEU A 111 12.94 -0.06 -0.22
N ALA A 112 13.66 -1.03 -0.80
CA ALA A 112 14.51 -0.74 -1.95
C ALA A 112 13.69 -0.24 -3.13
N TRP A 113 12.53 -0.86 -3.37
CA TRP A 113 11.66 -0.43 -4.46
C TRP A 113 11.10 0.97 -4.21
N LEU A 114 10.71 1.26 -2.97
CA LEU A 114 10.18 2.57 -2.63
C LEU A 114 11.22 3.69 -2.83
N ARG A 115 12.50 3.37 -2.66
CA ARG A 115 13.57 4.34 -2.80
C ARG A 115 13.98 4.60 -4.23
N ARG A 116 13.54 3.79 -5.18
CA ARG A 116 13.91 3.96 -6.57
C ARG A 116 13.31 5.23 -7.14
N PRO A 117 14.01 5.93 -8.04
CA PRO A 117 13.39 7.03 -8.75
C PRO A 117 12.23 6.53 -9.62
N PRO A 118 11.21 7.34 -9.83
CA PRO A 118 10.11 6.94 -10.70
C PRO A 118 10.61 6.63 -12.11
N ARG A 119 10.10 5.52 -12.67
CA ARG A 119 10.56 5.08 -13.98
C ARG A 119 10.19 6.03 -15.08
N SER A 120 9.07 6.70 -14.94
CA SER A 120 8.63 7.64 -15.95
C SER A 120 9.64 8.78 -16.17
N ILE A 121 10.46 9.02 -15.19
CA ILE A 121 11.46 10.07 -15.32
C ILE A 121 12.58 9.67 -16.24
N GLN A 122 12.93 8.39 -16.23
CA GLN A 122 13.92 7.93 -17.10
C GLN A 122 13.44 7.67 -18.43
N ALA A 123 12.34 7.50 -18.50
CA ALA A 123 11.75 7.18 -19.69
C ALA A 123 12.68 7.03 -20.73
N ASP A 124 12.90 6.93 -20.35
CA ASP A 124 13.46 6.92 -20.81
C ASP A 124 14.15 7.14 -21.53
N THR A 125 14.17 7.33 -21.30
CA THR A 125 14.89 7.69 -21.75
C THR A 125 15.37 7.41 -22.35
#